data_b14dc02342749aaae7e6e4afe01ca0d8
#
_entry.id   b14dc02342749aaae7e6e4afe01ca0d8
#
_cell.length_a   1.000
_cell.length_b   1.000
_cell.length_c   1.000
_cell.angle_alpha   90.00
_cell.angle_beta   90.00
_cell.angle_gamma   90.00
#
_symmetry.space_group_name_H-M   'P 1'
#
loop_
_entity.id
_entity.type
_entity.pdbx_description
1 polymer ?
#
loop_
_entity_poly.entity_id
_entity_poly.type
_entity_poly.pdbx_seq_one_letter_code
_entity_poly.pdbx_strand_id
1 'polypeptide(L)'
;MGLYDRDYARGNSYAYETTSRSDSQIISFVKETYKLFAASMLAGAAGAYVGVPMAGTIHAMFLPLMLLEIGLLIGLHFVKHKPGINLMVMFSFVFMTGLMLAPLLARTLGMSGGGTIIGNAFAMTSVVFGAMSFYAIKTTTDFTSYTKPLMIALLVVVGFSIVNMFLGNPMLSVIISGAVVMLFSILVIYDTQNIMQGAYETPIDGAIALYLDFLNIFTALLQLFGIFGNNDD
;
A
#
# COMPACT_ATOMS: atom_id res chain seq x y z
N MET A 1 -53.51 -22.93 26.23
CA MET A 1 -53.58 -22.23 24.94
C MET A 1 -52.74 -20.95 25.09
N GLY A 2 -51.45 -21.08 24.94
CA GLY A 2 -50.48 -20.01 25.19
C GLY A 2 -50.10 -19.29 23.90
N LEU A 3 -50.45 -17.99 23.85
CA LEU A 3 -50.29 -17.07 22.72
C LEU A 3 -48.86 -16.50 22.59
N TYR A 4 -47.81 -17.27 22.93
CA TYR A 4 -46.44 -16.81 22.89
C TYR A 4 -45.42 -17.83 22.35
N ASP A 5 -45.83 -18.68 21.41
CA ASP A 5 -44.88 -19.36 20.52
C ASP A 5 -44.65 -18.48 19.29
N ARG A 6 -43.89 -17.42 19.48
CA ARG A 6 -43.36 -16.66 18.36
C ARG A 6 -42.02 -17.26 17.96
N ASP A 7 -42.03 -17.90 16.80
CA ASP A 7 -40.85 -18.31 16.02
C ASP A 7 -39.89 -17.15 15.66
N TYR A 8 -39.43 -16.39 16.65
CA TYR A 8 -38.37 -15.42 16.46
C TYR A 8 -36.97 -16.02 16.60
N ALA A 9 -36.85 -17.30 16.85
CA ALA A 9 -35.59 -18.02 16.95
C ALA A 9 -35.09 -18.59 15.60
N ARG A 10 -35.84 -18.43 14.50
CA ARG A 10 -35.36 -18.60 13.15
C ARG A 10 -35.01 -17.22 12.57
N GLY A 11 -34.23 -16.45 13.33
CA GLY A 11 -33.48 -15.34 12.77
C GLY A 11 -32.61 -15.88 11.65
N ASN A 12 -32.83 -15.36 10.47
CA ASN A 12 -31.93 -15.45 9.31
C ASN A 12 -30.49 -15.33 9.76
N SER A 13 -29.86 -16.44 10.10
CA SER A 13 -28.43 -16.58 9.86
C SER A 13 -28.28 -16.60 8.33
N TYR A 14 -28.35 -15.46 7.68
CA TYR A 14 -27.47 -15.25 6.56
C TYR A 14 -26.07 -15.36 7.16
N ALA A 15 -25.67 -16.61 7.43
CA ALA A 15 -24.28 -16.94 7.46
C ALA A 15 -23.77 -16.41 6.12
N TYR A 16 -23.05 -15.32 6.15
CA TYR A 16 -21.94 -15.15 5.25
C TYR A 16 -21.20 -16.48 5.38
N GLU A 17 -21.36 -17.35 4.41
CA GLU A 17 -20.41 -18.40 4.12
C GLU A 17 -19.13 -17.66 3.73
N THR A 18 -18.45 -17.13 4.73
CA THR A 18 -16.99 -17.04 4.67
C THR A 18 -16.58 -18.48 4.54
N THR A 19 -16.28 -18.90 3.32
CA THR A 19 -15.68 -20.18 3.02
C THR A 19 -14.39 -20.17 3.84
N SER A 20 -14.43 -20.75 5.05
CA SER A 20 -13.30 -20.79 5.94
C SER A 20 -12.25 -21.64 5.22
N ARG A 21 -11.21 -20.97 4.69
CA ARG A 21 -10.10 -21.65 4.05
C ARG A 21 -9.52 -22.64 5.05
N SER A 22 -9.18 -23.83 4.61
CA SER A 22 -8.46 -24.79 5.47
C SER A 22 -7.05 -24.24 5.78
N ASP A 23 -6.44 -24.68 6.87
CA ASP A 23 -5.10 -24.25 7.27
C ASP A 23 -4.08 -24.38 6.14
N SER A 24 -4.14 -25.46 5.34
CA SER A 24 -3.27 -25.65 4.18
C SER A 24 -3.53 -24.63 3.07
N GLN A 25 -4.78 -24.22 2.87
CA GLN A 25 -5.15 -23.18 1.90
C GLN A 25 -4.69 -21.80 2.37
N ILE A 26 -4.78 -21.50 3.67
CA ILE A 26 -4.26 -20.25 4.25
C ILE A 26 -2.76 -20.18 4.08
N ILE A 27 -2.02 -21.24 4.40
CA ILE A 27 -0.55 -21.28 4.21
C ILE A 27 -0.17 -21.08 2.75
N SER A 28 -0.88 -21.71 1.80
CA SER A 28 -0.63 -21.52 0.37
C SER A 28 -0.93 -20.09 -0.05
N PHE A 29 -2.04 -19.53 0.40
CA PHE A 29 -2.44 -18.15 0.13
C PHE A 29 -1.40 -17.13 0.62
N VAL A 30 -0.94 -17.25 1.87
CA VAL A 30 0.10 -16.40 2.44
C VAL A 30 1.38 -16.48 1.62
N LYS A 31 1.85 -17.70 1.31
CA LYS A 31 3.06 -17.89 0.48
C LYS A 31 2.95 -17.24 -0.88
N GLU A 32 1.82 -17.38 -1.54
CA GLU A 32 1.59 -16.79 -2.86
C GLU A 32 1.53 -15.26 -2.80
N THR A 33 0.83 -14.71 -1.80
CA THR A 33 0.77 -13.27 -1.55
C THR A 33 2.17 -12.68 -1.40
N TYR A 34 3.02 -13.25 -0.55
CA TYR A 34 4.38 -12.73 -0.33
C TYR A 34 5.31 -12.92 -1.55
N LYS A 35 5.13 -13.99 -2.35
CA LYS A 35 5.83 -14.14 -3.63
C LYS A 35 5.44 -13.04 -4.62
N LEU A 36 4.15 -12.76 -4.74
CA LEU A 36 3.65 -11.70 -5.60
C LEU A 36 4.08 -10.31 -5.11
N PHE A 37 4.06 -10.08 -3.80
CA PHE A 37 4.59 -8.86 -3.21
C PHE A 37 6.08 -8.66 -3.56
N ALA A 38 6.91 -9.68 -3.37
CA ALA A 38 8.33 -9.59 -3.72
C ALA A 38 8.55 -9.34 -5.23
N ALA A 39 7.78 -10.00 -6.09
CA ALA A 39 7.80 -9.74 -7.54
C ALA A 39 7.33 -8.32 -7.88
N SER A 40 6.33 -7.79 -7.17
CA SER A 40 5.86 -6.41 -7.30
C SER A 40 6.95 -5.40 -6.96
N MET A 41 7.72 -5.64 -5.90
CA MET A 41 8.85 -4.78 -5.53
C MET A 41 9.89 -4.69 -6.66
N LEU A 42 10.19 -5.82 -7.31
CA LEU A 42 11.12 -5.85 -8.46
C LEU A 42 10.54 -5.11 -9.68
N ALA A 43 9.26 -5.32 -9.98
CA ALA A 43 8.60 -4.64 -11.09
C ALA A 43 8.49 -3.13 -10.87
N GLY A 44 8.15 -2.71 -9.64
CA GLY A 44 8.15 -1.29 -9.24
C GLY A 44 9.55 -0.66 -9.34
N ALA A 45 10.58 -1.37 -8.86
CA ALA A 45 11.98 -0.92 -9.00
C ALA A 45 12.40 -0.79 -10.48
N ALA A 46 12.00 -1.72 -11.34
CA ALA A 46 12.23 -1.63 -12.78
C ALA A 46 11.53 -0.40 -13.39
N GLY A 47 10.28 -0.13 -13.01
CA GLY A 47 9.55 1.07 -13.42
C GLY A 47 10.26 2.35 -13.00
N ALA A 48 10.71 2.42 -11.75
CA ALA A 48 11.46 3.55 -11.22
C ALA A 48 12.79 3.75 -11.98
N TYR A 49 13.53 2.68 -12.22
CA TYR A 49 14.79 2.71 -12.97
C TYR A 49 14.61 3.24 -14.39
N VAL A 50 13.60 2.74 -15.12
CA VAL A 50 13.25 3.20 -16.47
C VAL A 50 12.77 4.67 -16.44
N GLY A 51 12.05 5.06 -15.39
CA GLY A 51 11.47 6.39 -15.26
C GLY A 51 12.46 7.49 -14.93
N VAL A 52 13.54 7.23 -14.17
CA VAL A 52 14.48 8.27 -13.71
C VAL A 52 15.06 9.10 -14.86
N PRO A 53 15.56 8.54 -15.98
CA PRO A 53 16.00 9.33 -17.12
C PRO A 53 14.88 10.15 -17.80
N MET A 54 13.62 9.77 -17.60
CA MET A 54 12.43 10.39 -18.20
C MET A 54 11.65 11.26 -17.19
N ALA A 55 12.22 11.55 -16.03
CA ALA A 55 11.53 12.21 -14.91
C ALA A 55 10.82 13.52 -15.31
N GLY A 56 11.44 14.34 -16.17
CA GLY A 56 10.83 15.58 -16.68
C GLY A 56 9.58 15.31 -17.52
N THR A 57 9.61 14.32 -18.40
CA THR A 57 8.47 13.92 -19.24
C THR A 57 7.35 13.34 -18.37
N ILE A 58 7.71 12.49 -17.41
CA ILE A 58 6.74 11.87 -16.46
C ILE A 58 6.08 12.98 -15.63
N HIS A 59 6.85 13.95 -15.14
CA HIS A 59 6.30 15.09 -14.40
C HIS A 59 5.33 15.92 -15.26
N ALA A 60 5.67 16.20 -16.51
CA ALA A 60 4.80 16.92 -17.44
C ALA A 60 3.51 16.14 -17.77
N MET A 61 3.58 14.80 -17.77
CA MET A 61 2.45 13.91 -18.03
C MET A 61 1.84 13.35 -16.74
N PHE A 62 2.06 13.99 -15.59
CA PHE A 62 1.64 13.46 -14.28
C PHE A 62 0.14 13.11 -14.25
N LEU A 63 -0.71 14.03 -14.69
CA LEU A 63 -2.18 13.84 -14.63
C LEU A 63 -2.66 12.67 -15.50
N PRO A 64 -2.33 12.57 -16.80
CA PRO A 64 -2.75 11.42 -17.61
C PRO A 64 -2.17 10.07 -17.10
N LEU A 65 -0.93 10.05 -16.60
CA LEU A 65 -0.34 8.85 -16.04
C LEU A 65 -1.00 8.44 -14.72
N MET A 66 -1.32 9.39 -13.86
CA MET A 66 -2.09 9.15 -12.63
C MET A 66 -3.48 8.57 -12.93
N LEU A 67 -4.18 9.10 -13.95
CA LEU A 67 -5.47 8.56 -14.36
C LEU A 67 -5.35 7.14 -14.91
N LEU A 68 -4.28 6.85 -15.65
CA LEU A 68 -3.99 5.50 -16.14
C LEU A 68 -3.69 4.54 -14.97
N GLU A 69 -2.91 4.98 -13.98
CA GLU A 69 -2.60 4.21 -12.78
C GLU A 69 -3.85 3.86 -11.98
N ILE A 70 -4.73 4.84 -11.75
CA ILE A 70 -6.04 4.61 -11.12
C ILE A 70 -6.89 3.66 -11.97
N GLY A 71 -6.88 3.82 -13.29
CA GLY A 71 -7.57 2.93 -14.22
C GLY A 71 -7.08 1.48 -14.15
N LEU A 72 -5.76 1.27 -14.00
CA LEU A 72 -5.17 -0.06 -13.82
C LEU A 72 -5.59 -0.67 -12.47
N LEU A 73 -5.59 0.10 -11.39
CA LEU A 73 -6.02 -0.35 -10.07
C LEU A 73 -7.51 -0.76 -10.08
N ILE A 74 -8.36 0.07 -10.67
CA ILE A 74 -9.80 -0.24 -10.83
C ILE A 74 -9.97 -1.46 -11.77
N GLY A 75 -9.24 -1.49 -12.88
CA GLY A 75 -9.26 -2.59 -13.84
C GLY A 75 -8.88 -3.92 -13.19
N LEU A 76 -7.89 -3.90 -12.28
CA LEU A 76 -7.48 -5.08 -11.54
C LEU A 76 -8.63 -5.67 -10.72
N HIS A 77 -9.46 -4.84 -10.11
CA HIS A 77 -10.64 -5.31 -9.37
C HIS A 77 -11.58 -6.16 -10.24
N PHE A 78 -11.74 -5.82 -11.53
CA PHE A 78 -12.59 -6.57 -12.46
C PHE A 78 -11.93 -7.83 -13.05
N VAL A 79 -10.61 -7.90 -13.05
CA VAL A 79 -9.87 -9.01 -13.66
C VAL A 79 -9.14 -9.90 -12.65
N LYS A 80 -9.21 -9.62 -11.35
CA LYS A 80 -8.47 -10.35 -10.30
C LYS A 80 -8.72 -11.86 -10.29
N HIS A 81 -9.89 -12.31 -10.76
CA HIS A 81 -10.24 -13.73 -10.90
C HIS A 81 -9.94 -14.33 -12.28
N LYS A 82 -9.35 -13.55 -13.22
CA LYS A 82 -9.03 -14.02 -14.57
C LYS A 82 -7.54 -14.38 -14.64
N PRO A 83 -7.17 -15.68 -14.60
CA PRO A 83 -5.78 -16.11 -14.61
C PRO A 83 -4.99 -15.54 -15.80
N GLY A 84 -3.78 -15.10 -15.56
CA GLY A 84 -2.90 -14.50 -16.56
C GLY A 84 -3.15 -13.01 -16.77
N ILE A 85 -4.40 -12.60 -17.04
CA ILE A 85 -4.76 -11.18 -17.21
C ILE A 85 -4.58 -10.42 -15.88
N ASN A 86 -4.97 -11.03 -14.77
CA ASN A 86 -4.81 -10.45 -13.44
C ASN A 86 -3.34 -10.13 -13.12
N LEU A 87 -2.41 -11.04 -13.40
CA LEU A 87 -0.98 -10.81 -13.21
C LEU A 87 -0.45 -9.73 -14.15
N MET A 88 -0.89 -9.74 -15.40
CA MET A 88 -0.49 -8.73 -16.38
C MET A 88 -0.90 -7.31 -15.91
N VAL A 89 -2.16 -7.15 -15.48
CA VAL A 89 -2.67 -5.85 -15.00
C VAL A 89 -1.98 -5.46 -13.68
N MET A 90 -1.78 -6.40 -12.75
CA MET A 90 -1.05 -6.19 -11.50
C MET A 90 0.38 -5.68 -11.77
N PHE A 91 1.16 -6.37 -12.61
CA PHE A 91 2.53 -5.96 -12.92
C PHE A 91 2.59 -4.65 -13.71
N SER A 92 1.61 -4.38 -14.58
CA SER A 92 1.48 -3.08 -15.23
C SER A 92 1.22 -1.96 -14.23
N PHE A 93 0.35 -2.20 -13.24
CA PHE A 93 0.06 -1.25 -12.17
C PHE A 93 1.32 -0.95 -11.33
N VAL A 94 1.99 -1.98 -10.80
CA VAL A 94 3.18 -1.76 -9.94
C VAL A 94 4.37 -1.20 -10.71
N PHE A 95 4.52 -1.51 -12.00
CA PHE A 95 5.51 -0.87 -12.86
C PHE A 95 5.20 0.61 -13.05
N MET A 96 3.92 0.95 -13.27
CA MET A 96 3.47 2.33 -13.42
C MET A 96 3.67 3.14 -12.14
N THR A 97 3.36 2.58 -10.96
CA THR A 97 3.64 3.26 -9.67
C THR A 97 5.12 3.55 -9.50
N GLY A 98 5.99 2.59 -9.86
CA GLY A 98 7.44 2.80 -9.87
C GLY A 98 7.88 3.91 -10.83
N LEU A 99 7.31 3.92 -12.04
CA LEU A 99 7.57 4.95 -13.03
C LEU A 99 7.11 6.34 -12.53
N MET A 100 5.94 6.42 -11.88
CA MET A 100 5.43 7.66 -11.29
C MET A 100 6.26 8.15 -10.09
N LEU A 101 7.02 7.28 -9.44
CA LEU A 101 7.98 7.64 -8.39
C LEU A 101 9.24 8.33 -8.94
N ALA A 102 9.57 8.16 -10.22
CA ALA A 102 10.83 8.61 -10.83
C ALA A 102 11.11 10.12 -10.69
N PRO A 103 10.14 11.05 -10.79
CA PRO A 103 10.42 12.47 -10.57
C PRO A 103 10.93 12.78 -9.15
N LEU A 104 10.39 12.10 -8.13
CA LEU A 104 10.85 12.23 -6.75
C LEU A 104 12.27 11.67 -6.58
N LEU A 105 12.54 10.50 -7.15
CA LEU A 105 13.86 9.88 -7.13
C LEU A 105 14.90 10.74 -7.86
N ALA A 106 14.58 11.24 -9.06
CA ALA A 106 15.47 12.09 -9.84
C ALA A 106 15.80 13.40 -9.10
N ARG A 107 14.79 14.02 -8.46
CA ARG A 107 15.00 15.20 -7.61
C ARG A 107 15.94 14.89 -6.45
N THR A 108 15.73 13.78 -5.76
CA THR A 108 16.57 13.36 -4.63
C THR A 108 18.00 13.04 -5.09
N LEU A 109 18.16 12.34 -6.22
CA LEU A 109 19.49 12.04 -6.80
C LEU A 109 20.27 13.29 -7.16
N GLY A 110 19.60 14.40 -7.47
CA GLY A 110 20.23 15.71 -7.74
C GLY A 110 20.71 16.45 -6.48
N MET A 111 20.38 15.96 -5.28
CA MET A 111 20.83 16.53 -4.01
C MET A 111 22.22 15.99 -3.62
N SER A 112 22.96 16.74 -2.79
CA SER A 112 24.19 16.23 -2.16
C SER A 112 23.87 14.96 -1.36
N GLY A 113 24.62 13.89 -1.59
CA GLY A 113 24.34 12.59 -0.94
C GLY A 113 23.01 11.92 -1.33
N GLY A 114 22.37 12.32 -2.43
CA GLY A 114 21.04 11.85 -2.83
C GLY A 114 20.89 10.33 -2.90
N GLY A 115 21.93 9.62 -3.37
CA GLY A 115 21.95 8.15 -3.34
C GLY A 115 21.88 7.57 -1.93
N THR A 116 22.57 8.20 -0.97
CA THR A 116 22.53 7.81 0.45
C THR A 116 21.15 8.08 1.06
N ILE A 117 20.53 9.22 0.72
CA ILE A 117 19.17 9.55 1.16
C ILE A 117 18.18 8.47 0.71
N ILE A 118 18.23 8.07 -0.57
CA ILE A 118 17.36 6.99 -1.10
C ILE A 118 17.64 5.65 -0.40
N GLY A 119 18.92 5.31 -0.23
CA GLY A 119 19.34 4.09 0.46
C GLY A 119 18.84 4.03 1.91
N ASN A 120 18.98 5.14 2.65
CA ASN A 120 18.51 5.25 4.03
C ASN A 120 16.97 5.16 4.12
N ALA A 121 16.24 5.83 3.21
CA ALA A 121 14.79 5.74 3.15
C ALA A 121 14.34 4.30 2.89
N PHE A 122 14.98 3.61 1.94
CA PHE A 122 14.66 2.20 1.64
C PHE A 122 15.00 1.26 2.82
N ALA A 123 16.16 1.43 3.44
CA ALA A 123 16.56 0.64 4.60
C ALA A 123 15.61 0.83 5.79
N MET A 124 15.27 2.10 6.10
CA MET A 124 14.33 2.40 7.18
C MET A 124 12.93 1.87 6.89
N THR A 125 12.43 2.02 5.65
CA THR A 125 11.15 1.41 5.23
C THR A 125 11.17 -0.10 5.44
N SER A 126 12.24 -0.77 5.02
CA SER A 126 12.37 -2.22 5.18
C SER A 126 12.37 -2.65 6.64
N VAL A 127 13.03 -1.90 7.52
CA VAL A 127 13.03 -2.13 8.98
C VAL A 127 11.63 -1.92 9.56
N VAL A 128 10.97 -0.81 9.24
CA VAL A 128 9.62 -0.51 9.74
C VAL A 128 8.63 -1.57 9.24
N PHE A 129 8.62 -1.86 7.93
CA PHE A 129 7.75 -2.86 7.34
C PHE A 129 7.97 -4.25 7.96
N GLY A 130 9.23 -4.69 8.09
CA GLY A 130 9.56 -5.99 8.68
C GLY A 130 9.17 -6.06 10.16
N ALA A 131 9.43 -5.00 10.94
CA ALA A 131 9.05 -4.94 12.35
C ALA A 131 7.54 -4.98 12.54
N MET A 132 6.77 -4.20 11.74
CA MET A 132 5.31 -4.17 11.81
C MET A 132 4.67 -5.49 11.36
N SER A 133 5.19 -6.10 10.28
CA SER A 133 4.75 -7.44 9.84
C SER A 133 5.05 -8.51 10.91
N PHE A 134 6.23 -8.47 11.53
CA PHE A 134 6.56 -9.39 12.61
C PHE A 134 5.67 -9.18 13.85
N TYR A 135 5.42 -7.91 14.21
CA TYR A 135 4.50 -7.58 15.30
C TYR A 135 3.08 -8.08 15.01
N ALA A 136 2.59 -7.91 13.77
CA ALA A 136 1.28 -8.40 13.34
C ALA A 136 1.08 -9.90 13.59
N ILE A 137 2.14 -10.69 13.36
CA ILE A 137 2.13 -12.15 13.56
C ILE A 137 2.12 -12.54 15.06
N LYS A 138 2.72 -11.72 15.92
CA LYS A 138 2.93 -12.04 17.34
C LYS A 138 1.87 -11.44 18.26
N THR A 139 1.26 -10.33 17.87
CA THR A 139 0.29 -9.64 18.71
C THR A 139 -1.02 -10.42 18.82
N THR A 140 -1.64 -10.33 20.01
CA THR A 140 -3.01 -10.82 20.25
C THR A 140 -4.07 -9.77 19.94
N THR A 141 -3.65 -8.53 19.66
CA THR A 141 -4.57 -7.45 19.30
C THR A 141 -5.04 -7.62 17.87
N ASP A 142 -6.35 -7.63 17.68
CA ASP A 142 -7.00 -7.71 16.37
C ASP A 142 -7.10 -6.30 15.75
N PHE A 143 -6.18 -6.00 14.84
CA PHE A 143 -6.18 -4.73 14.08
C PHE A 143 -7.22 -4.72 12.96
N THR A 144 -7.75 -5.88 12.54
CA THR A 144 -8.78 -5.94 11.50
C THR A 144 -10.10 -5.30 11.96
N SER A 145 -10.33 -5.25 13.27
CA SER A 145 -11.46 -4.52 13.88
C SER A 145 -11.41 -3.01 13.67
N TYR A 146 -10.23 -2.45 13.35
CA TYR A 146 -10.03 -1.01 13.16
C TYR A 146 -10.18 -0.54 11.71
N THR A 147 -10.81 -1.35 10.83
CA THR A 147 -11.02 -1.02 9.40
C THR A 147 -11.60 0.37 9.20
N LYS A 148 -12.69 0.70 9.91
CA LYS A 148 -13.37 2.01 9.74
C LYS A 148 -12.48 3.20 10.13
N PRO A 149 -11.88 3.26 11.34
CA PRO A 149 -11.00 4.37 11.71
C PRO A 149 -9.76 4.45 10.82
N LEU A 150 -9.18 3.34 10.38
CA LEU A 150 -8.02 3.35 9.46
C LEU A 150 -8.39 3.91 8.08
N MET A 151 -9.55 3.53 7.53
CA MET A 151 -10.04 4.10 6.27
C MET A 151 -10.34 5.59 6.37
N ILE A 152 -10.91 6.06 7.50
CA ILE A 152 -11.13 7.49 7.72
C ILE A 152 -9.79 8.22 7.80
N ALA A 153 -8.82 7.70 8.56
CA ALA A 153 -7.48 8.29 8.66
C ALA A 153 -6.79 8.36 7.29
N LEU A 154 -6.91 7.30 6.47
CA LEU A 154 -6.39 7.27 5.10
C LEU A 154 -7.00 8.38 4.24
N LEU A 155 -8.33 8.52 4.25
CA LEU A 155 -9.02 9.57 3.49
C LEU A 155 -8.61 10.98 3.95
N VAL A 156 -8.43 11.18 5.25
CA VAL A 156 -7.96 12.46 5.81
C VAL A 156 -6.54 12.77 5.33
N VAL A 157 -5.61 11.82 5.41
CA VAL A 157 -4.23 12.00 4.96
C VAL A 157 -4.17 12.26 3.45
N VAL A 158 -4.91 11.51 2.64
CA VAL A 158 -5.02 11.73 1.19
C VAL A 158 -5.61 13.12 0.89
N GLY A 159 -6.66 13.52 1.60
CA GLY A 159 -7.26 14.85 1.44
C GLY A 159 -6.26 15.98 1.72
N PHE A 160 -5.52 15.90 2.84
CA PHE A 160 -4.47 16.87 3.15
C PHE A 160 -3.32 16.85 2.14
N SER A 161 -2.95 15.68 1.62
CA SER A 161 -1.93 15.54 0.57
C SER A 161 -2.35 16.25 -0.71
N ILE A 162 -3.60 16.08 -1.14
CA ILE A 162 -4.16 16.76 -2.31
C ILE A 162 -4.17 18.29 -2.09
N VAL A 163 -4.63 18.74 -0.93
CA VAL A 163 -4.64 20.18 -0.60
C VAL A 163 -3.22 20.75 -0.63
N ASN A 164 -2.25 20.03 -0.03
CA ASN A 164 -0.87 20.50 0.01
C ASN A 164 -0.18 20.48 -1.36
N MET A 165 -0.62 19.63 -2.27
CA MET A 165 -0.14 19.64 -3.67
C MET A 165 -0.39 20.98 -4.34
N PHE A 166 -1.50 21.68 -4.01
CA PHE A 166 -1.81 23.02 -4.53
C PHE A 166 -1.17 24.14 -3.70
N LEU A 167 -1.05 23.95 -2.38
CA LEU A 167 -0.44 24.95 -1.48
C LEU A 167 1.08 24.99 -1.57
N GLY A 168 1.72 23.86 -1.84
CA GLY A 168 3.19 23.75 -1.90
C GLY A 168 3.88 24.06 -0.57
N ASN A 169 3.21 23.86 0.58
CA ASN A 169 3.74 24.25 1.89
C ASN A 169 4.70 23.17 2.43
N PRO A 170 6.02 23.49 2.60
CA PRO A 170 7.01 22.52 3.05
C PRO A 170 6.74 21.99 4.47
N MET A 171 6.28 22.85 5.39
CA MET A 171 5.98 22.45 6.78
C MET A 171 4.82 21.45 6.81
N LEU A 172 3.78 21.70 6.01
CA LEU A 172 2.65 20.80 5.87
C LEU A 172 3.08 19.48 5.23
N SER A 173 4.02 19.50 4.26
CA SER A 173 4.60 18.28 3.68
C SER A 173 5.27 17.40 4.74
N VAL A 174 6.04 17.99 5.66
CA VAL A 174 6.68 17.26 6.76
C VAL A 174 5.63 16.60 7.67
N ILE A 175 4.60 17.35 8.06
CA ILE A 175 3.53 16.84 8.92
C ILE A 175 2.78 15.68 8.24
N ILE A 176 2.41 15.85 6.97
CA ILE A 176 1.73 14.82 6.18
C ILE A 176 2.61 13.58 6.04
N SER A 177 3.90 13.74 5.70
CA SER A 177 4.81 12.61 5.55
C SER A 177 4.97 11.84 6.87
N GLY A 178 5.09 12.54 8.01
CA GLY A 178 5.10 11.89 9.33
C GLY A 178 3.80 11.12 9.62
N ALA A 179 2.65 11.71 9.29
CA ALA A 179 1.34 11.04 9.44
C ALA A 179 1.22 9.82 8.52
N VAL A 180 1.71 9.90 7.27
CA VAL A 180 1.77 8.78 6.32
C VAL A 180 2.60 7.63 6.88
N VAL A 181 3.82 7.89 7.38
CA VAL A 181 4.67 6.84 7.96
C VAL A 181 3.94 6.14 9.11
N MET A 182 3.32 6.88 10.03
CA MET A 182 2.58 6.29 11.15
C MET A 182 1.38 5.48 10.69
N LEU A 183 0.56 6.04 9.81
CA LEU A 183 -0.66 5.38 9.32
C LEU A 183 -0.34 4.10 8.57
N PHE A 184 0.58 4.16 7.60
CA PHE A 184 0.92 2.99 6.79
C PHE A 184 1.69 1.94 7.59
N SER A 185 2.43 2.31 8.64
CA SER A 185 2.98 1.34 9.59
C SER A 185 1.88 0.53 10.31
N ILE A 186 0.76 1.17 10.66
CA ILE A 186 -0.40 0.46 11.23
C ILE A 186 -1.12 -0.35 10.16
N LEU A 187 -1.23 0.16 8.92
CA LEU A 187 -1.82 -0.58 7.79
C LEU A 187 -1.02 -1.84 7.46
N VAL A 188 0.31 -1.84 7.54
CA VAL A 188 1.13 -3.07 7.43
C VAL A 188 0.68 -4.14 8.43
N ILE A 189 0.38 -3.75 9.69
CA ILE A 189 -0.12 -4.70 10.70
C ILE A 189 -1.49 -5.23 10.28
N TYR A 190 -2.39 -4.33 9.93
CA TYR A 190 -3.75 -4.61 9.49
C TYR A 190 -3.77 -5.57 8.29
N ASP A 191 -2.99 -5.26 7.24
CA ASP A 191 -2.95 -6.04 6.00
C ASP A 191 -2.25 -7.40 6.20
N THR A 192 -1.19 -7.44 7.01
CA THR A 192 -0.56 -8.71 7.39
C THR A 192 -1.55 -9.63 8.12
N GLN A 193 -2.35 -9.10 9.06
CA GLN A 193 -3.37 -9.89 9.75
C GLN A 193 -4.49 -10.36 8.80
N ASN A 194 -4.98 -9.51 7.90
CA ASN A 194 -5.95 -9.89 6.88
C ASN A 194 -5.42 -11.01 5.96
N ILE A 195 -4.14 -10.95 5.58
CA ILE A 195 -3.50 -12.00 4.76
C ILE A 195 -3.44 -13.31 5.54
N MET A 196 -3.03 -13.26 6.81
CA MET A 196 -2.94 -14.46 7.67
C MET A 196 -4.30 -15.09 7.97
N GLN A 197 -5.36 -14.28 8.05
CA GLN A 197 -6.73 -14.74 8.23
C GLN A 197 -7.38 -15.18 6.91
N GLY A 198 -6.71 -14.97 5.77
CA GLY A 198 -7.28 -15.25 4.45
C GLY A 198 -8.47 -14.36 4.11
N ALA A 199 -8.51 -13.14 4.65
CA ALA A 199 -9.64 -12.21 4.48
C ALA A 199 -9.66 -11.56 3.08
N TYR A 200 -8.53 -11.51 2.38
CA TYR A 200 -8.49 -11.06 0.99
C TYR A 200 -9.05 -12.12 0.04
N GLU A 201 -9.74 -11.68 -1.01
CA GLU A 201 -10.34 -12.61 -1.99
C GLU A 201 -9.26 -13.37 -2.77
N THR A 202 -8.21 -12.68 -3.19
CA THR A 202 -7.10 -13.26 -3.96
C THR A 202 -5.74 -12.90 -3.36
N PRO A 203 -4.68 -13.70 -3.59
CA PRO A 203 -3.32 -13.35 -3.20
C PRO A 203 -2.83 -12.03 -3.82
N ILE A 204 -3.37 -11.64 -4.99
CA ILE A 204 -3.06 -10.38 -5.67
C ILE A 204 -3.53 -9.18 -4.83
N ASP A 205 -4.75 -9.25 -4.26
CA ASP A 205 -5.28 -8.17 -3.43
C ASP A 205 -4.36 -7.90 -2.23
N GLY A 206 -3.94 -8.96 -1.52
CA GLY A 206 -3.01 -8.83 -0.40
C GLY A 206 -1.61 -8.36 -0.82
N ALA A 207 -1.11 -8.81 -1.97
CA ALA A 207 0.20 -8.41 -2.48
C ALA A 207 0.24 -6.91 -2.83
N ILE A 208 -0.83 -6.39 -3.44
CA ILE A 208 -0.96 -4.97 -3.76
C ILE A 208 -1.12 -4.13 -2.51
N ALA A 209 -1.89 -4.58 -1.50
CA ALA A 209 -2.01 -3.89 -0.23
C ALA A 209 -0.62 -3.70 0.41
N LEU A 210 0.14 -4.77 0.60
CA LEU A 210 1.50 -4.69 1.15
C LEU A 210 2.45 -3.84 0.28
N TYR A 211 2.33 -3.92 -1.05
CA TYR A 211 3.14 -3.11 -1.96
C TYR A 211 2.86 -1.61 -1.79
N LEU A 212 1.59 -1.22 -1.70
CA LEU A 212 1.19 0.17 -1.49
C LEU A 212 1.60 0.67 -0.11
N ASP A 213 1.51 -0.15 0.94
CA ASP A 213 1.99 0.20 2.27
C ASP A 213 3.48 0.50 2.25
N PHE A 214 4.28 -0.41 1.67
CA PHE A 214 5.72 -0.23 1.55
C PHE A 214 6.06 1.03 0.75
N LEU A 215 5.41 1.22 -0.40
CA LEU A 215 5.64 2.37 -1.27
C LEU A 215 5.32 3.69 -0.57
N ASN A 216 4.21 3.75 0.17
CA ASN A 216 3.81 4.97 0.89
C ASN A 216 4.77 5.29 2.05
N ILE A 217 5.21 4.30 2.83
CA ILE A 217 6.23 4.51 3.87
C ILE A 217 7.53 4.99 3.22
N PHE A 218 7.96 4.35 2.13
CA PHE A 218 9.19 4.71 1.42
C PHE A 218 9.15 6.14 0.89
N THR A 219 8.08 6.52 0.19
CA THR A 219 7.94 7.87 -0.38
C THR A 219 7.88 8.93 0.70
N ALA A 220 7.20 8.67 1.80
CA ALA A 220 7.11 9.60 2.93
C ALA A 220 8.47 9.76 3.63
N LEU A 221 9.20 8.68 3.90
CA LEU A 221 10.54 8.74 4.46
C LEU A 221 11.54 9.41 3.50
N LEU A 222 11.43 9.14 2.20
CA LEU A 222 12.27 9.79 1.19
C LEU A 222 12.04 11.30 1.16
N GLN A 223 10.79 11.76 1.26
CA GLN A 223 10.48 13.18 1.36
C GLN A 223 11.03 13.80 2.65
N LEU A 224 10.86 13.14 3.80
CA LEU A 224 11.39 13.62 5.08
C LEU A 224 12.92 13.75 5.03
N PHE A 225 13.61 12.72 4.59
CA PHE A 225 15.08 12.72 4.52
C PHE A 225 15.61 13.72 3.47
N GLY A 226 14.89 13.91 2.35
CA GLY A 226 15.22 14.92 1.37
C GLY A 226 15.08 16.37 1.87
N ILE A 227 14.08 16.63 2.72
CA ILE A 227 13.89 17.95 3.33
C ILE A 227 14.98 18.22 4.38
N PHE A 228 15.27 17.27 5.26
CA PHE A 228 16.25 17.43 6.32
C PHE A 228 17.69 17.39 5.80
N GLY A 229 18.01 16.56 4.79
CA GLY A 229 19.34 16.49 4.20
C GLY A 229 19.76 17.73 3.40
N ASN A 230 18.80 18.60 3.03
CA ASN A 230 19.09 19.84 2.30
C ASN A 230 19.33 21.04 3.25
N ASN A 231 19.23 20.85 4.57
CA ASN A 231 19.46 21.93 5.58
C ASN A 231 20.86 21.90 6.17
N ASP A 232 21.70 20.96 5.80
CA ASP A 232 23.06 20.79 6.34
C ASP A 232 24.16 21.40 5.43
N ASP A 233 23.79 22.09 4.33
CA ASP A 233 24.65 22.87 3.44
C ASP A 233 24.34 24.39 3.62
#